data_1a9a66b8203aae650504e1ba20542846
#
_entry.id   1a9a66b8203aae650504e1ba20542846
#
_cell.length_a   1.000
_cell.length_b   1.000
_cell.length_c   1.000
_cell.angle_alpha   90.00
_cell.angle_beta   90.00
_cell.angle_gamma   90.00
#
_symmetry.space_group_name_H-M   'P 1'
#
loop_
_entity.id
_entity.type
_entity.pdbx_description
1 polymer ?
#
loop_
_entity_poly.entity_id
_entity_poly.type
_entity_poly.pdbx_seq_one_letter_code
_entity_poly.pdbx_strand_id
1 'polypeptide(L)'
;MLRRLLRDSGGGALVEFGLILPTLLLVSFGAIEFTITMFDYHRLGEAARRGARQAIMSPPVAKLDTLQAMGTITCTNKGSISCGSATKHATASANFSAVLSAIQEIAPGVGASNVSISYNWSGIGDLSTPGGIKPVVTVQLTGVTHQFTLLSIIPALDNIVLPSFSTSVVANAYTTS
;
A
#
# COMPACT_ATOMS: atom_id res chain seq x y z
N MET A 1 -49.35 -3.53 -38.93
CA MET A 1 -48.06 -4.18 -38.64
C MET A 1 -47.79 -4.29 -37.13
N LEU A 2 -48.03 -3.27 -36.36
CA LEU A 2 -47.80 -3.23 -34.88
C LEU A 2 -48.60 -4.28 -34.09
N ARG A 3 -49.85 -4.58 -34.49
CA ARG A 3 -50.70 -5.60 -33.81
C ARG A 3 -50.20 -7.05 -33.93
N ARG A 4 -49.40 -7.38 -34.92
CA ARG A 4 -48.79 -8.71 -35.05
C ARG A 4 -47.59 -8.91 -34.11
N LEU A 5 -46.81 -7.84 -33.88
CA LEU A 5 -45.68 -7.84 -32.95
C LEU A 5 -46.10 -8.01 -31.47
N LEU A 6 -47.27 -7.52 -31.10
CA LEU A 6 -47.82 -7.61 -29.74
C LEU A 6 -48.48 -8.99 -29.44
N ARG A 7 -48.60 -9.87 -30.45
CA ARG A 7 -49.27 -11.18 -30.34
C ARG A 7 -48.30 -12.34 -30.53
N ASP A 8 -47.01 -12.04 -30.72
CA ASP A 8 -45.97 -13.03 -30.89
C ASP A 8 -45.47 -13.44 -29.52
N SER A 9 -45.89 -14.60 -29.01
CA SER A 9 -45.45 -15.17 -27.71
C SER A 9 -43.98 -15.56 -27.69
N GLY A 10 -43.29 -15.61 -28.84
CA GLY A 10 -41.87 -15.84 -28.96
C GLY A 10 -41.01 -14.66 -28.50
N GLY A 11 -41.53 -13.42 -28.46
CA GLY A 11 -40.84 -12.22 -28.01
C GLY A 11 -40.79 -12.06 -26.48
N GLY A 12 -41.69 -12.73 -25.75
CA GLY A 12 -41.75 -12.61 -24.27
C GLY A 12 -40.47 -13.08 -23.58
N ALA A 13 -39.92 -14.21 -24.00
CA ALA A 13 -38.66 -14.76 -23.46
C ALA A 13 -37.46 -13.83 -23.72
N LEU A 14 -37.39 -13.15 -24.88
CA LEU A 14 -36.34 -12.19 -25.19
C LEU A 14 -36.42 -10.94 -24.30
N VAL A 15 -37.63 -10.45 -24.03
CA VAL A 15 -37.85 -9.31 -23.11
C VAL A 15 -37.48 -9.67 -21.69
N GLU A 16 -37.88 -10.86 -21.22
CA GLU A 16 -37.55 -11.37 -19.89
C GLU A 16 -36.02 -11.55 -19.73
N PHE A 17 -35.36 -12.19 -20.72
CA PHE A 17 -33.92 -12.31 -20.76
C PHE A 17 -33.23 -10.94 -20.78
N GLY A 18 -33.73 -9.99 -21.58
CA GLY A 18 -33.21 -8.63 -21.67
C GLY A 18 -33.28 -7.84 -20.35
N LEU A 19 -34.24 -8.14 -19.48
CA LEU A 19 -34.35 -7.55 -18.14
C LEU A 19 -33.41 -8.21 -17.12
N ILE A 20 -33.21 -9.50 -17.23
CA ILE A 20 -32.36 -10.27 -16.29
C ILE A 20 -30.87 -10.10 -16.63
N LEU A 21 -30.53 -10.01 -17.92
CA LEU A 21 -29.15 -9.94 -18.38
C LEU A 21 -28.30 -8.81 -17.76
N PRO A 22 -28.77 -7.55 -17.69
CA PRO A 22 -27.99 -6.49 -17.05
C PRO A 22 -27.69 -6.76 -15.59
N THR A 23 -28.65 -7.29 -14.86
CA THR A 23 -28.48 -7.65 -13.44
C THR A 23 -27.45 -8.79 -13.26
N LEU A 24 -27.54 -9.81 -14.13
CA LEU A 24 -26.57 -10.93 -14.12
C LEU A 24 -25.16 -10.44 -14.45
N LEU A 25 -25.02 -9.57 -15.45
CA LEU A 25 -23.71 -8.99 -15.81
C LEU A 25 -23.14 -8.15 -14.67
N LEU A 26 -23.96 -7.31 -14.02
CA LEU A 26 -23.53 -6.47 -12.91
C LEU A 26 -23.01 -7.32 -11.74
N VAL A 27 -23.73 -8.39 -11.37
CA VAL A 27 -23.30 -9.30 -10.30
C VAL A 27 -22.02 -10.04 -10.69
N SER A 28 -21.92 -10.51 -11.93
CA SER A 28 -20.73 -11.22 -12.43
C SER A 28 -19.49 -10.32 -12.46
N PHE A 29 -19.62 -9.11 -12.97
CA PHE A 29 -18.54 -8.13 -13.02
C PHE A 29 -18.16 -7.67 -11.60
N GLY A 30 -19.15 -7.45 -10.73
CA GLY A 30 -18.90 -7.13 -9.32
C GLY A 30 -18.09 -8.21 -8.60
N ALA A 31 -18.37 -9.48 -8.85
CA ALA A 31 -17.61 -10.59 -8.28
C ALA A 31 -16.17 -10.63 -8.80
N ILE A 32 -15.95 -10.35 -10.08
CA ILE A 32 -14.60 -10.28 -10.67
C ILE A 32 -13.82 -9.12 -10.06
N GLU A 33 -14.39 -7.91 -10.00
CA GLU A 33 -13.74 -6.73 -9.42
C GLU A 33 -13.40 -6.92 -7.95
N PHE A 34 -14.31 -7.53 -7.18
CA PHE A 34 -14.05 -7.87 -5.79
C PHE A 34 -12.85 -8.82 -5.65
N THR A 35 -12.76 -9.83 -6.52
CA THR A 35 -11.64 -10.79 -6.51
C THR A 35 -10.32 -10.10 -6.80
N ILE A 36 -10.28 -9.17 -7.76
CA ILE A 36 -9.08 -8.39 -8.09
C ILE A 36 -8.69 -7.50 -6.89
N THR A 37 -9.66 -6.83 -6.26
CA THR A 37 -9.42 -6.00 -5.08
C THR A 37 -8.83 -6.81 -3.91
N MET A 38 -9.34 -8.03 -3.68
CA MET A 38 -8.79 -8.93 -2.67
C MET A 38 -7.38 -9.39 -3.00
N PHE A 39 -7.08 -9.61 -4.27
CA PHE A 39 -5.73 -9.93 -4.71
C PHE A 39 -4.76 -8.78 -4.44
N ASP A 40 -5.14 -7.54 -4.77
CA ASP A 40 -4.34 -6.35 -4.48
C ASP A 40 -4.16 -6.14 -2.98
N TYR A 41 -5.19 -6.39 -2.18
CA TYR A 41 -5.10 -6.37 -0.72
C TYR A 41 -3.99 -7.30 -0.20
N HIS A 42 -3.96 -8.55 -0.65
CA HIS A 42 -2.93 -9.51 -0.23
C HIS A 42 -1.53 -9.11 -0.73
N ARG A 43 -1.43 -8.61 -1.95
CA ARG A 43 -0.16 -8.10 -2.52
C ARG A 43 0.43 -6.97 -1.69
N LEU A 44 -0.39 -6.04 -1.21
CA LEU A 44 0.07 -4.93 -0.37
C LEU A 44 0.63 -5.42 0.97
N GLY A 45 0.02 -6.44 1.57
CA GLY A 45 0.57 -7.09 2.76
C GLY A 45 1.97 -7.68 2.54
N GLU A 46 2.16 -8.39 1.43
CA GLU A 46 3.48 -8.94 1.06
C GLU A 46 4.48 -7.83 0.66
N ALA A 47 4.02 -6.80 -0.03
CA ALA A 47 4.85 -5.65 -0.38
C ALA A 47 5.39 -4.92 0.87
N ALA A 48 4.56 -4.74 1.90
CA ALA A 48 4.99 -4.17 3.18
C ALA A 48 6.06 -5.04 3.87
N ARG A 49 5.90 -6.36 3.84
CA ARG A 49 6.90 -7.31 4.38
C ARG A 49 8.21 -7.26 3.59
N ARG A 50 8.14 -7.23 2.27
CA ARG A 50 9.33 -7.13 1.40
C ARG A 50 10.06 -5.82 1.65
N GLY A 51 9.32 -4.71 1.72
CA GLY A 51 9.86 -3.40 2.05
C GLY A 51 10.54 -3.35 3.41
N ALA A 52 9.95 -3.95 4.45
CA ALA A 52 10.53 -4.02 5.78
C ALA A 52 11.84 -4.84 5.81
N ARG A 53 11.90 -5.97 5.10
CA ARG A 53 13.15 -6.73 4.94
C ARG A 53 14.22 -5.93 4.22
N GLN A 54 13.87 -5.24 3.15
CA GLN A 54 14.82 -4.39 2.44
C GLN A 54 15.31 -3.23 3.32
N ALA A 55 14.42 -2.63 4.11
CA ALA A 55 14.78 -1.52 5.00
C ALA A 55 15.82 -1.90 6.08
N ILE A 56 15.80 -3.16 6.57
CA ILE A 56 16.81 -3.63 7.53
C ILE A 56 18.11 -4.13 6.88
N MET A 57 18.09 -4.47 5.59
CA MET A 57 19.26 -4.89 4.83
C MET A 57 20.04 -3.72 4.22
N SER A 58 19.37 -2.61 4.00
CA SER A 58 19.95 -1.38 3.45
C SER A 58 20.43 -0.46 4.57
N PRO A 59 21.37 0.45 4.30
CA PRO A 59 21.65 1.55 5.22
C PRO A 59 20.38 2.33 5.54
N PRO A 60 20.25 2.87 6.76
CA PRO A 60 19.02 3.53 7.19
C PRO A 60 18.71 4.75 6.32
N VAL A 61 17.41 5.02 6.10
CA VAL A 61 16.93 6.19 5.36
C VAL A 61 17.17 7.49 6.12
N ALA A 62 17.20 7.42 7.45
CA ALA A 62 17.51 8.55 8.32
C ALA A 62 18.83 8.32 9.05
N LYS A 63 19.51 9.41 9.39
CA LYS A 63 20.59 9.35 10.39
C LYS A 63 19.97 9.03 11.76
N LEU A 64 20.48 7.99 12.41
CA LEU A 64 19.94 7.48 13.65
C LEU A 64 20.64 8.02 14.90
N ASP A 65 21.57 8.96 14.74
CA ASP A 65 22.35 9.61 15.82
C ASP A 65 21.46 10.27 16.88
N THR A 66 20.28 10.73 16.48
CA THR A 66 19.31 11.36 17.38
C THR A 66 18.17 10.44 17.79
N LEU A 67 18.18 9.16 17.37
CA LEU A 67 17.04 8.25 17.58
C LEU A 67 16.73 8.03 19.07
N GLN A 68 17.74 7.90 19.91
CA GLN A 68 17.55 7.75 21.37
C GLN A 68 16.83 8.97 21.97
N ALA A 69 17.20 10.18 21.56
CA ALA A 69 16.60 11.41 22.06
C ALA A 69 15.20 11.68 21.46
N MET A 70 14.96 11.17 20.25
CA MET A 70 13.68 11.33 19.52
C MET A 70 12.68 10.22 19.84
N GLY A 71 13.16 9.03 20.23
CA GLY A 71 12.36 7.81 20.44
C GLY A 71 11.90 7.18 19.12
N THR A 72 11.43 8.00 18.19
CA THR A 72 10.93 7.57 16.87
C THR A 72 11.32 8.57 15.80
N ILE A 73 11.82 8.07 14.66
CA ILE A 73 12.08 8.85 13.46
C ILE A 73 11.25 8.22 12.33
N THR A 74 10.36 9.02 11.73
CA THR A 74 9.55 8.59 10.60
C THR A 74 9.97 9.32 9.33
N CYS A 75 10.26 8.57 8.27
CA CYS A 75 10.61 9.09 6.95
C CYS A 75 9.45 8.90 5.98
N THR A 76 9.11 9.96 5.27
CA THR A 76 8.10 9.97 4.20
C THR A 76 8.65 10.66 2.97
N ASN A 77 8.10 10.36 1.79
CA ASN A 77 8.46 11.02 0.54
C ASN A 77 7.21 11.60 -0.13
N LYS A 78 6.97 12.87 0.06
CA LYS A 78 5.90 13.65 -0.61
C LYS A 78 6.49 14.64 -1.61
N GLY A 79 7.33 14.14 -2.53
CA GLY A 79 8.09 14.94 -3.48
C GLY A 79 9.56 15.14 -3.05
N SER A 80 9.83 15.18 -1.75
CA SER A 80 11.17 15.11 -1.16
C SER A 80 11.14 14.21 0.07
N ILE A 81 12.27 13.56 0.36
CA ILE A 81 12.38 12.70 1.55
C ILE A 81 12.51 13.63 2.77
N SER A 82 11.58 13.45 3.70
CA SER A 82 11.57 14.16 4.99
C SER A 82 11.57 13.13 6.10
N CYS A 83 12.49 13.26 7.06
CA CYS A 83 12.58 12.42 8.23
C CYS A 83 12.47 13.27 9.49
N GLY A 84 11.76 12.77 10.51
CA GLY A 84 11.65 13.49 11.79
C GLY A 84 10.72 12.80 12.78
N SER A 85 10.62 13.41 13.95
CA SER A 85 9.56 13.18 14.92
C SER A 85 8.64 14.40 14.96
N ALA A 86 7.57 14.33 15.74
CA ALA A 86 6.62 15.46 15.86
C ALA A 86 7.27 16.81 16.25
N THR A 87 8.45 16.81 16.88
CA THR A 87 9.13 17.99 17.40
C THR A 87 10.53 18.23 16.86
N LYS A 88 11.12 17.26 16.16
CA LYS A 88 12.51 17.32 15.65
C LYS A 88 12.63 16.68 14.28
N HIS A 89 13.58 17.14 13.49
CA HIS A 89 13.91 16.60 12.17
C HIS A 89 15.25 15.89 12.19
N ALA A 90 15.32 14.72 11.58
CA ALA A 90 16.55 14.00 11.28
C ALA A 90 16.98 14.23 9.83
N THR A 91 18.26 14.07 9.54
CA THR A 91 18.77 14.16 8.16
C THR A 91 18.34 12.93 7.36
N ALA A 92 17.67 13.15 6.24
CA ALA A 92 17.28 12.08 5.31
C ALA A 92 18.46 11.58 4.50
N SER A 93 18.45 10.30 4.12
CA SER A 93 19.38 9.68 3.20
C SER A 93 18.70 9.20 1.92
N ALA A 94 19.49 8.89 0.87
CA ALA A 94 18.98 8.48 -0.44
C ALA A 94 18.42 7.03 -0.48
N ASN A 95 18.50 6.28 0.62
CA ASN A 95 18.18 4.84 0.62
C ASN A 95 16.69 4.52 0.58
N PHE A 96 15.81 5.53 0.62
CA PHE A 96 14.37 5.34 0.49
C PHE A 96 13.97 4.67 -0.84
N SER A 97 14.68 4.96 -1.92
CA SER A 97 14.39 4.41 -3.24
C SER A 97 14.59 2.89 -3.31
N ALA A 98 15.57 2.34 -2.59
CA ALA A 98 15.80 0.89 -2.54
C ALA A 98 14.64 0.16 -1.86
N VAL A 99 14.09 0.73 -0.79
CA VAL A 99 12.90 0.19 -0.12
C VAL A 99 11.67 0.31 -1.01
N LEU A 100 11.48 1.45 -1.66
CA LEU A 100 10.38 1.68 -2.60
C LEU A 100 10.43 0.70 -3.78
N SER A 101 11.60 0.47 -4.38
CA SER A 101 11.77 -0.48 -5.47
C SER A 101 11.38 -1.91 -5.05
N ALA A 102 11.80 -2.34 -3.86
CA ALA A 102 11.46 -3.66 -3.34
C ALA A 102 9.94 -3.82 -3.08
N ILE A 103 9.24 -2.74 -2.71
CA ILE A 103 7.78 -2.72 -2.57
C ILE A 103 7.14 -2.81 -3.96
N GLN A 104 7.64 -2.05 -4.93
CA GLN A 104 7.10 -1.97 -6.29
C GLN A 104 7.30 -3.25 -7.10
N GLU A 105 8.29 -4.09 -6.77
CA GLU A 105 8.42 -5.44 -7.35
C GLU A 105 7.16 -6.29 -7.13
N ILE A 106 6.48 -6.11 -5.98
CA ILE A 106 5.26 -6.85 -5.62
C ILE A 106 4.01 -6.03 -5.94
N ALA A 107 4.01 -4.74 -5.62
CA ALA A 107 2.87 -3.84 -5.79
C ALA A 107 3.28 -2.59 -6.60
N PRO A 108 3.32 -2.67 -7.95
CA PRO A 108 3.78 -1.57 -8.83
C PRO A 108 2.97 -0.28 -8.69
N GLY A 109 1.71 -0.37 -8.26
CA GLY A 109 0.84 0.79 -8.06
C GLY A 109 1.14 1.64 -6.81
N VAL A 110 2.08 1.21 -5.96
CA VAL A 110 2.46 1.95 -4.75
C VAL A 110 3.41 3.09 -5.13
N GLY A 111 2.98 4.32 -4.90
CA GLY A 111 3.81 5.52 -5.07
C GLY A 111 4.68 5.81 -3.84
N ALA A 112 5.70 6.65 -4.01
CA ALA A 112 6.58 7.05 -2.92
C ALA A 112 5.82 7.75 -1.77
N SER A 113 4.75 8.47 -2.09
CA SER A 113 3.90 9.17 -1.11
C SER A 113 3.07 8.24 -0.24
N ASN A 114 2.87 6.99 -0.69
CA ASN A 114 2.13 5.97 0.04
C ASN A 114 2.99 5.24 1.09
N VAL A 115 4.32 5.40 1.03
CA VAL A 115 5.28 4.67 1.86
C VAL A 115 5.77 5.55 2.99
N SER A 116 5.73 5.05 4.22
CA SER A 116 6.41 5.62 5.36
C SER A 116 7.30 4.56 6.04
N ILE A 117 8.49 4.98 6.45
CA ILE A 117 9.47 4.13 7.12
C ILE A 117 9.77 4.74 8.47
N SER A 118 9.46 4.04 9.55
CA SER A 118 9.67 4.50 10.93
C SER A 118 10.74 3.66 11.62
N TYR A 119 11.64 4.35 12.30
CA TYR A 119 12.65 3.76 13.16
C TYR A 119 12.27 4.08 14.60
N ASN A 120 12.00 3.04 15.38
CA ASN A 120 11.68 3.16 16.79
C ASN A 120 12.86 2.64 17.62
N TRP A 121 13.27 3.43 18.63
CA TRP A 121 14.30 2.96 19.54
C TRP A 121 13.79 1.78 20.36
N SER A 122 14.53 0.66 20.33
CA SER A 122 14.15 -0.55 21.04
C SER A 122 14.65 -0.59 22.50
N GLY A 123 15.45 0.39 22.92
CA GLY A 123 16.14 0.36 24.20
C GLY A 123 17.43 -0.49 24.20
N ILE A 124 17.81 -1.06 23.06
CA ILE A 124 18.94 -1.96 22.92
C ILE A 124 20.03 -1.34 22.07
N GLY A 125 21.25 -1.26 22.62
CA GLY A 125 22.42 -0.75 21.94
C GLY A 125 22.52 0.77 21.90
N ASP A 126 23.68 1.25 21.52
CA ASP A 126 24.03 2.65 21.33
C ASP A 126 24.94 2.74 20.10
N LEU A 127 24.90 3.87 19.39
CA LEU A 127 25.73 4.09 18.20
C LEU A 127 27.23 4.15 18.52
N SER A 128 27.59 4.51 19.77
CA SER A 128 28.96 4.59 20.25
C SER A 128 29.52 3.26 20.76
N THR A 129 28.68 2.22 20.90
CA THR A 129 29.09 0.93 21.43
C THR A 129 29.33 -0.10 20.31
N PRO A 130 30.29 -1.05 20.49
CA PRO A 130 30.40 -2.19 19.59
C PRO A 130 29.08 -2.96 19.52
N GLY A 131 28.59 -3.17 18.30
CA GLY A 131 27.28 -3.79 18.06
C GLY A 131 26.17 -2.81 17.69
N GLY A 132 26.38 -1.49 17.82
CA GLY A 132 25.50 -0.45 17.32
C GLY A 132 24.08 -0.44 17.92
N ILE A 133 23.22 0.38 17.36
CA ILE A 133 21.82 0.48 17.73
C ILE A 133 20.98 -0.55 16.97
N LYS A 134 19.98 -1.16 17.63
CA LYS A 134 19.05 -2.12 17.04
C LYS A 134 17.62 -1.58 17.06
N PRO A 135 17.25 -0.69 16.15
CA PRO A 135 15.91 -0.15 16.12
C PRO A 135 14.87 -1.16 15.61
N VAL A 136 13.63 -0.96 16.01
CA VAL A 136 12.48 -1.59 15.35
C VAL A 136 12.14 -0.74 14.12
N VAL A 137 12.30 -1.32 12.94
CA VAL A 137 11.95 -0.67 11.66
C VAL A 137 10.54 -1.08 11.27
N THR A 138 9.69 -0.10 11.06
CA THR A 138 8.30 -0.29 10.62
C THR A 138 8.14 0.33 9.24
N VAL A 139 7.75 -0.47 8.27
CA VAL A 139 7.32 0.02 6.95
C VAL A 139 5.81 -0.01 6.89
N GLN A 140 5.22 1.13 6.56
CA GLN A 140 3.78 1.29 6.47
C GLN A 140 3.40 1.80 5.09
N LEU A 141 2.36 1.19 4.50
CA LEU A 141 1.72 1.60 3.25
C LEU A 141 0.36 2.22 3.59
N THR A 142 0.12 3.44 3.12
CA THR A 142 -1.12 4.18 3.39
C THR A 142 -1.64 4.87 2.14
N GLY A 143 -2.97 5.06 2.06
CA GLY A 143 -3.58 5.82 0.98
C GLY A 143 -3.42 5.18 -0.40
N VAL A 144 -3.26 3.86 -0.47
CA VAL A 144 -3.25 3.14 -1.75
C VAL A 144 -4.70 2.97 -2.21
N THR A 145 -5.00 3.45 -3.42
CA THR A 145 -6.32 3.35 -4.02
C THR A 145 -6.34 2.24 -5.06
N HIS A 146 -7.40 1.45 -5.04
CA HIS A 146 -7.75 0.53 -6.12
C HIS A 146 -8.83 1.18 -6.99
N GLN A 147 -8.60 1.26 -8.29
CA GLN A 147 -9.57 1.78 -9.26
C GLN A 147 -10.33 0.60 -9.89
N PHE A 148 -11.65 0.67 -9.82
CA PHE A 148 -12.49 -0.31 -10.48
C PHE A 148 -12.53 -0.02 -11.99
N THR A 149 -12.41 -1.07 -12.80
CA THR A 149 -12.40 -0.94 -14.26
C THR A 149 -13.82 -1.03 -14.83
N LEU A 150 -14.57 -2.00 -14.36
CA LEU A 150 -15.91 -2.29 -14.88
C LEU A 150 -17.01 -1.54 -14.11
N LEU A 151 -16.83 -1.39 -12.79
CA LEU A 151 -17.78 -0.68 -11.94
C LEU A 151 -17.62 0.85 -12.00
N SER A 152 -16.55 1.37 -12.60
CA SER A 152 -16.34 2.81 -12.82
C SER A 152 -17.43 3.50 -13.67
N ILE A 153 -18.24 2.72 -14.40
CA ILE A 153 -19.44 3.19 -15.08
C ILE A 153 -20.46 3.79 -14.10
N ILE A 154 -20.41 3.36 -12.84
CA ILE A 154 -21.24 3.88 -11.75
C ILE A 154 -20.41 4.90 -10.97
N PRO A 155 -20.68 6.22 -11.03
CA PRO A 155 -19.82 7.26 -10.44
C PRO A 155 -19.56 7.13 -8.95
N ALA A 156 -20.42 6.40 -8.21
CA ALA A 156 -20.27 6.12 -6.78
C ALA A 156 -19.29 4.96 -6.48
N LEU A 157 -18.88 4.21 -7.51
CA LEU A 157 -18.02 3.00 -7.40
C LEU A 157 -16.77 3.12 -8.26
N ASP A 158 -16.19 4.31 -8.34
CA ASP A 158 -15.00 4.56 -9.16
C ASP A 158 -13.73 4.02 -8.53
N ASN A 159 -13.54 4.22 -7.24
CA ASN A 159 -12.35 3.79 -6.52
C ASN A 159 -12.63 3.46 -5.05
N ILE A 160 -11.76 2.65 -4.47
CA ILE A 160 -11.74 2.36 -3.03
C ILE A 160 -10.34 2.60 -2.47
N VAL A 161 -10.27 3.24 -1.31
CA VAL A 161 -9.02 3.37 -0.55
C VAL A 161 -8.82 2.08 0.25
N LEU A 162 -7.72 1.39 0.01
CA LEU A 162 -7.37 0.19 0.75
C LEU A 162 -6.89 0.56 2.16
N PRO A 163 -7.10 -0.30 3.15
CA PRO A 163 -6.64 -0.06 4.51
C PRO A 163 -5.11 0.03 4.56
N SER A 164 -4.58 0.62 5.61
CA SER A 164 -3.14 0.71 5.82
C SER A 164 -2.54 -0.66 6.17
N PHE A 165 -1.37 -0.95 5.58
CA PHE A 165 -0.58 -2.15 5.88
C PHE A 165 0.70 -1.72 6.59
N SER A 166 1.05 -2.38 7.68
CA SER A 166 2.29 -2.12 8.40
C SER A 166 2.99 -3.42 8.75
N THR A 167 4.31 -3.42 8.65
CA THR A 167 5.15 -4.53 9.07
C THR A 167 6.33 -3.97 9.84
N SER A 168 6.57 -4.53 11.03
CA SER A 168 7.68 -4.16 11.90
C SER A 168 8.67 -5.30 11.99
N VAL A 169 9.95 -4.98 11.87
CA VAL A 169 11.07 -5.93 11.99
C VAL A 169 12.17 -5.29 12.82
N VAL A 170 12.80 -6.06 13.70
CA VAL A 170 13.99 -5.60 14.44
C VAL A 170 15.16 -5.60 13.47
N ALA A 171 15.82 -4.45 13.32
CA ALA A 171 17.00 -4.36 12.50
C ALA A 171 18.21 -5.04 13.17
N ASN A 172 19.13 -5.55 12.35
CA ASN A 172 20.46 -5.83 12.80
C ASN A 172 21.15 -4.51 13.22
N ALA A 173 22.25 -4.61 13.92
CA ALA A 173 22.97 -3.44 14.41
C ALA A 173 23.32 -2.46 13.28
N TYR A 174 22.89 -1.21 13.43
CA TYR A 174 23.42 -0.09 12.66
C TYR A 174 24.57 0.54 13.42
N THR A 175 25.71 0.72 12.75
CA THR A 175 26.88 1.45 13.26
C THR A 175 27.01 2.76 12.50
N THR A 176 27.57 3.78 13.12
CA THR A 176 28.05 4.97 12.40
C THR A 176 29.23 4.55 11.54
N SER A 177 29.11 4.70 10.23
CA SER A 177 30.26 4.64 9.31
C SER A 177 30.84 6.02 9.13
#